data_8d068ffe84546c937b750c442d422ced
#
_entry.id   8d068ffe84546c937b750c442d422ced
#
_cell.length_a   1.000
_cell.length_b   1.000
_cell.length_c   1.000
_cell.angle_alpha   90.00
_cell.angle_beta   90.00
_cell.angle_gamma   90.00
#
_symmetry.space_group_name_H-M   'P 1'
#
loop_
_entity.id
_entity.type
_entity.pdbx_description
1 polymer ?
#
loop_
_entity_poly.entity_id
_entity_poly.type
_entity_poly.pdbx_seq_one_letter_code
_entity_poly.pdbx_strand_id
1 'polypeptide(L)'
;MTFLEGLRNARSHIIFLLALITAGGAIMALQSWEPGAGTSFKESVQKSAQNLPRLTSPRALTAKERAWAQAAWTYFKNNYQPSTGLANSVDQYPASTMWDTGSYLMALISAQRLGLIEESEFDEKMSRALSSLAKVPLFDGKLPNKNYNTISLAMVDYTNKPTDRGLGWSAIDVGRLLVPFNILTWNFPRHSGEVRAVLKRWDLTLLLQQGELNGSTVDSTGRTVYVQEGRFGYEQYSAKSFGLLGKDVNNATSYYDHLKLIKMEGLRVPTDNRSADKYHAHVYAVSEPYILDGLEYGWDSSSRAFAHDIYDVQRKRFQRTGVLTAVSEDNLDQAPFFAYNTVWADGKPWNTITDEGKDVSELRTLSTKAAMGWLVLYRDDYAGRLEKALDGLLDPSKGWYAGRYEVNGKENRALTANTNAIVLESLCYLQNGAAVTMY
;
A
#
# COMPACT_ATOMS: atom_id res chain seq x y z
N MET A 1 -65.88 -36.43 -3.59
CA MET A 1 -65.05 -35.47 -2.80
C MET A 1 -65.33 -34.10 -3.36
N THR A 2 -65.98 -33.25 -2.62
CA THR A 2 -66.27 -31.90 -3.08
C THR A 2 -65.02 -31.03 -2.97
N PHE A 3 -64.93 -29.98 -3.76
CA PHE A 3 -63.76 -29.03 -3.76
C PHE A 3 -63.48 -28.50 -2.36
N LEU A 4 -64.52 -28.26 -1.53
CA LEU A 4 -64.45 -27.84 -0.15
C LEU A 4 -63.83 -28.90 0.79
N GLU A 5 -64.09 -30.18 0.57
CA GLU A 5 -63.48 -31.29 1.34
C GLU A 5 -61.98 -31.42 0.98
N GLY A 6 -61.62 -31.23 -0.30
CA GLY A 6 -60.22 -31.22 -0.74
C GLY A 6 -59.43 -30.07 -0.11
N LEU A 7 -59.99 -28.87 -0.06
CA LEU A 7 -59.39 -27.69 0.59
C LEU A 7 -59.20 -27.91 2.11
N ARG A 8 -60.17 -28.58 2.75
CA ARG A 8 -60.10 -28.86 4.20
C ARG A 8 -59.00 -29.87 4.54
N ASN A 9 -58.82 -30.88 3.67
CA ASN A 9 -57.78 -31.89 3.82
C ASN A 9 -56.40 -31.36 3.47
N ALA A 10 -56.28 -30.35 2.58
CA ALA A 10 -55.06 -29.69 2.22
C ALA A 10 -54.69 -28.48 3.09
N ARG A 11 -55.48 -28.19 4.14
CA ARG A 11 -55.35 -26.98 4.96
C ARG A 11 -53.91 -26.76 5.49
N SER A 12 -53.24 -27.80 5.96
CA SER A 12 -51.88 -27.73 6.48
C SER A 12 -50.87 -27.40 5.38
N HIS A 13 -51.05 -27.93 4.17
CA HIS A 13 -50.19 -27.67 3.02
C HIS A 13 -50.41 -26.25 2.47
N ILE A 14 -51.65 -25.76 2.46
CA ILE A 14 -51.98 -24.39 2.08
C ILE A 14 -51.38 -23.39 3.06
N ILE A 15 -51.48 -23.64 4.36
CA ILE A 15 -50.84 -22.78 5.40
C ILE A 15 -49.34 -22.80 5.27
N PHE A 16 -48.73 -23.94 5.00
CA PHE A 16 -47.30 -24.07 4.80
C PHE A 16 -46.83 -23.29 3.57
N LEU A 17 -47.53 -23.41 2.44
CA LEU A 17 -47.21 -22.65 1.20
C LEU A 17 -47.39 -21.15 1.39
N LEU A 18 -48.45 -20.72 2.10
CA LEU A 18 -48.64 -19.29 2.40
C LEU A 18 -47.57 -18.77 3.36
N ALA A 19 -47.12 -19.57 4.35
CA ALA A 19 -46.03 -19.19 5.23
C ALA A 19 -44.69 -19.09 4.44
N LEU A 20 -44.46 -19.95 3.46
CA LEU A 20 -43.26 -19.92 2.60
C LEU A 20 -43.30 -18.70 1.65
N ILE A 21 -44.45 -18.38 1.10
CA ILE A 21 -44.63 -17.19 0.23
C ILE A 21 -44.46 -15.90 1.06
N THR A 22 -45.04 -15.85 2.27
CA THR A 22 -44.89 -14.69 3.16
C THR A 22 -43.44 -14.55 3.68
N ALA A 23 -42.76 -15.63 4.01
CA ALA A 23 -41.35 -15.61 4.40
C ALA A 23 -40.47 -15.19 3.22
N GLY A 24 -40.68 -15.74 2.01
CA GLY A 24 -40.00 -15.33 0.78
C GLY A 24 -40.25 -13.87 0.42
N GLY A 25 -41.50 -13.41 0.56
CA GLY A 25 -41.88 -12.01 0.36
C GLY A 25 -41.24 -11.08 1.40
N ALA A 26 -41.19 -11.50 2.66
CA ALA A 26 -40.52 -10.75 3.72
C ALA A 26 -38.98 -10.69 3.52
N ILE A 27 -38.36 -11.78 3.09
CA ILE A 27 -36.95 -11.81 2.75
C ILE A 27 -36.66 -10.90 1.53
N MET A 28 -37.47 -10.98 0.48
CA MET A 28 -37.33 -10.07 -0.67
C MET A 28 -37.63 -8.61 -0.32
N ALA A 29 -38.62 -8.35 0.55
CA ALA A 29 -38.87 -7.00 1.04
C ALA A 29 -37.75 -6.49 1.97
N LEU A 30 -37.15 -7.34 2.78
CA LEU A 30 -35.97 -6.99 3.61
C LEU A 30 -34.72 -6.78 2.73
N GLN A 31 -34.54 -7.58 1.68
CA GLN A 31 -33.46 -7.39 0.69
C GLN A 31 -33.70 -6.18 -0.22
N SER A 32 -34.96 -5.86 -0.55
CA SER A 32 -35.32 -4.67 -1.30
C SER A 32 -35.48 -3.42 -0.41
N TRP A 33 -35.57 -3.61 0.91
CA TRP A 33 -35.57 -2.55 1.90
C TRP A 33 -34.17 -2.22 2.43
N GLU A 34 -33.12 -2.84 1.86
CA GLU A 34 -31.81 -2.21 1.78
C GLU A 34 -31.83 -1.30 0.54
N PRO A 35 -32.32 -0.04 0.66
CA PRO A 35 -32.40 0.85 -0.46
C PRO A 35 -30.97 1.18 -0.84
N GLY A 36 -30.52 0.63 -1.98
CA GLY A 36 -29.34 1.15 -2.64
C GLY A 36 -28.17 1.46 -1.72
N ALA A 37 -27.85 0.61 -0.75
CA ALA A 37 -26.74 0.86 0.17
C ALA A 37 -25.46 1.22 -0.61
N GLY A 38 -25.27 0.63 -1.79
CA GLY A 38 -24.15 0.94 -2.66
C GLY A 38 -24.23 2.34 -3.31
N THR A 39 -25.36 2.72 -3.91
CA THR A 39 -25.48 4.02 -4.60
C THR A 39 -25.59 5.18 -3.61
N SER A 40 -26.42 5.09 -2.59
CA SER A 40 -26.55 6.14 -1.57
C SER A 40 -25.27 6.25 -0.71
N PHE A 41 -24.58 5.14 -0.45
CA PHE A 41 -23.32 5.14 0.26
C PHE A 41 -22.20 5.76 -0.60
N LYS A 42 -22.10 5.38 -1.88
CA LYS A 42 -21.16 6.00 -2.84
C LYS A 42 -21.38 7.51 -2.95
N GLU A 43 -22.62 7.94 -3.07
CA GLU A 43 -22.98 9.36 -3.08
C GLU A 43 -22.62 10.06 -1.77
N SER A 44 -22.80 9.40 -0.61
CA SER A 44 -22.44 9.97 0.69
C SER A 44 -20.92 10.12 0.85
N VAL A 45 -20.13 9.16 0.36
CA VAL A 45 -18.66 9.23 0.34
C VAL A 45 -18.20 10.35 -0.58
N GLN A 46 -18.77 10.47 -1.77
CA GLN A 46 -18.44 11.55 -2.71
C GLN A 46 -18.80 12.94 -2.15
N LYS A 47 -19.95 13.07 -1.49
CA LYS A 47 -20.33 14.33 -0.80
C LYS A 47 -19.42 14.65 0.37
N SER A 48 -19.01 13.64 1.15
CA SER A 48 -18.03 13.82 2.22
C SER A 48 -16.70 14.31 1.68
N ALA A 49 -16.23 13.75 0.57
CA ALA A 49 -14.97 14.14 -0.06
C ALA A 49 -14.93 15.63 -0.49
N GLN A 50 -16.07 16.22 -0.84
CA GLN A 50 -16.15 17.64 -1.20
C GLN A 50 -15.93 18.58 -0.02
N ASN A 51 -16.18 18.13 1.20
CA ASN A 51 -16.05 18.92 2.44
C ASN A 51 -14.72 18.66 3.17
N LEU A 52 -13.83 17.83 2.60
CA LEU A 52 -12.53 17.53 3.21
C LEU A 52 -11.57 18.73 3.15
N PRO A 53 -10.60 18.81 4.06
CA PRO A 53 -9.57 19.85 4.05
C PRO A 53 -8.93 19.97 2.66
N ARG A 54 -8.64 21.18 2.23
CA ARG A 54 -7.94 21.41 0.97
C ARG A 54 -6.55 20.82 1.04
N LEU A 55 -6.12 20.21 -0.06
CA LEU A 55 -4.75 19.73 -0.19
C LEU A 55 -3.78 20.93 -0.20
N THR A 56 -2.58 20.67 0.27
CA THR A 56 -1.51 21.67 0.24
C THR A 56 -1.16 22.03 -1.20
N SER A 57 -1.12 23.30 -1.53
CA SER A 57 -0.59 23.76 -2.81
C SER A 57 0.93 23.60 -2.85
N PRO A 58 1.51 23.27 -4.01
CA PRO A 58 2.96 23.19 -4.18
C PRO A 58 3.65 24.50 -3.76
N ARG A 59 4.82 24.37 -3.13
CA ARG A 59 5.67 25.46 -2.68
C ARG A 59 7.13 25.05 -2.57
N ALA A 60 8.04 26.01 -2.61
CA ALA A 60 9.45 25.73 -2.34
C ALA A 60 9.65 25.11 -0.94
N LEU A 61 10.61 24.21 -0.82
CA LEU A 61 11.02 23.63 0.45
C LEU A 61 11.73 24.66 1.32
N THR A 62 11.48 24.62 2.62
CA THR A 62 12.28 25.32 3.61
C THR A 62 13.69 24.72 3.72
N ALA A 63 14.62 25.43 4.36
CA ALA A 63 15.96 24.91 4.62
C ALA A 63 15.95 23.60 5.43
N LYS A 64 15.05 23.50 6.44
CA LYS A 64 14.82 22.27 7.25
C LYS A 64 14.35 21.12 6.36
N GLU A 65 13.34 21.34 5.54
CA GLU A 65 12.78 20.31 4.64
C GLU A 65 13.80 19.86 3.58
N ARG A 66 14.64 20.78 3.08
CA ARG A 66 15.73 20.43 2.16
C ARG A 66 16.80 19.58 2.84
N ALA A 67 17.15 19.87 4.09
CA ALA A 67 18.06 19.02 4.87
C ALA A 67 17.46 17.63 5.13
N TRP A 68 16.14 17.54 5.36
CA TRP A 68 15.42 16.27 5.46
C TRP A 68 15.51 15.43 4.18
N ALA A 69 15.33 16.08 3.02
CA ALA A 69 15.47 15.41 1.73
C ALA A 69 16.90 14.93 1.48
N GLN A 70 17.90 15.75 1.80
CA GLN A 70 19.32 15.36 1.69
C GLN A 70 19.65 14.14 2.54
N ALA A 71 19.14 14.08 3.76
CA ALA A 71 19.34 12.93 4.64
C ALA A 71 18.65 11.67 4.10
N ALA A 72 17.40 11.77 3.63
CA ALA A 72 16.73 10.64 3.00
C ALA A 72 17.50 10.12 1.76
N TRP A 73 18.03 11.02 0.95
CA TRP A 73 18.86 10.65 -0.19
C TRP A 73 20.19 10.01 0.23
N THR A 74 20.74 10.36 1.40
CA THR A 74 21.96 9.73 1.94
C THR A 74 21.79 8.22 2.15
N TYR A 75 20.59 7.75 2.55
CA TYR A 75 20.31 6.31 2.60
C TYR A 75 20.62 5.61 1.28
N PHE A 76 20.12 6.17 0.17
CA PHE A 76 20.32 5.57 -1.16
C PHE A 76 21.76 5.66 -1.63
N LYS A 77 22.48 6.72 -1.30
CA LYS A 77 23.94 6.79 -1.58
C LYS A 77 24.71 5.68 -0.88
N ASN A 78 24.35 5.39 0.37
CA ASN A 78 25.03 4.38 1.19
C ASN A 78 24.68 2.94 0.80
N ASN A 79 23.49 2.72 0.20
CA ASN A 79 22.93 1.41 -0.10
C ASN A 79 22.87 1.09 -1.61
N TYR A 80 23.37 1.97 -2.44
CA TYR A 80 23.46 1.78 -3.89
C TYR A 80 24.49 0.72 -4.26
N GLN A 81 24.14 -0.18 -5.16
CA GLN A 81 25.01 -1.21 -5.69
C GLN A 81 25.50 -0.82 -7.09
N PRO A 82 26.77 -0.36 -7.25
CA PRO A 82 27.26 0.15 -8.53
C PRO A 82 27.23 -0.87 -9.66
N SER A 83 27.38 -2.16 -9.35
CA SER A 83 27.38 -3.24 -10.36
C SER A 83 26.01 -3.45 -11.02
N THR A 84 24.92 -3.24 -10.29
CA THR A 84 23.57 -3.50 -10.75
C THR A 84 22.71 -2.25 -10.91
N GLY A 85 23.09 -1.16 -10.24
CA GLY A 85 22.27 0.04 -10.17
C GLY A 85 21.07 -0.06 -9.23
N LEU A 86 20.94 -1.15 -8.46
CA LEU A 86 19.88 -1.33 -7.48
C LEU A 86 20.29 -0.77 -6.12
N ALA A 87 19.32 -0.58 -5.23
CA ALA A 87 19.56 -0.24 -3.83
C ALA A 87 19.03 -1.35 -2.92
N ASN A 88 19.66 -1.50 -1.75
CA ASN A 88 19.21 -2.46 -0.74
C ASN A 88 17.89 -2.00 -0.10
N SER A 89 17.00 -2.93 0.22
CA SER A 89 15.77 -2.65 0.99
C SER A 89 16.06 -2.22 2.43
N VAL A 90 17.03 -2.87 3.07
CA VAL A 90 17.46 -2.59 4.45
C VAL A 90 18.95 -2.23 4.43
N ASP A 91 19.35 -1.32 5.32
CA ASP A 91 20.73 -0.82 5.40
C ASP A 91 21.74 -1.95 5.44
N GLN A 92 22.72 -1.89 4.53
CA GLN A 92 23.82 -2.87 4.38
C GLN A 92 23.39 -4.33 4.13
N TYR A 93 22.11 -4.59 3.86
CA TYR A 93 21.59 -5.92 3.57
C TYR A 93 21.32 -6.06 2.06
N PRO A 94 22.14 -6.81 1.30
CA PRO A 94 22.13 -6.78 -0.17
C PRO A 94 20.98 -7.59 -0.77
N ALA A 95 19.75 -7.25 -0.41
CA ALA A 95 18.52 -7.79 -0.98
C ALA A 95 17.51 -6.67 -1.20
N SER A 96 16.62 -6.82 -2.19
CA SER A 96 15.53 -5.89 -2.46
C SER A 96 14.29 -6.63 -2.96
N THR A 97 13.15 -6.30 -2.36
CA THR A 97 11.84 -6.70 -2.87
C THR A 97 11.48 -5.89 -4.12
N MET A 98 10.46 -6.33 -4.85
CA MET A 98 9.94 -5.52 -5.97
C MET A 98 9.27 -4.24 -5.48
N TRP A 99 8.66 -4.25 -4.29
CA TRP A 99 8.14 -3.06 -3.63
C TRP A 99 9.23 -2.02 -3.37
N ASP A 100 10.33 -2.43 -2.72
CA ASP A 100 11.42 -1.52 -2.39
C ASP A 100 12.22 -1.10 -3.61
N THR A 101 12.29 -1.94 -4.64
CA THR A 101 12.84 -1.55 -5.95
C THR A 101 11.99 -0.43 -6.57
N GLY A 102 10.66 -0.53 -6.51
CA GLY A 102 9.75 0.55 -6.89
C GLY A 102 9.99 1.82 -6.06
N SER A 103 10.14 1.68 -4.75
CA SER A 103 10.44 2.79 -3.83
C SER A 103 11.79 3.47 -4.16
N TYR A 104 12.81 2.69 -4.52
CA TYR A 104 14.09 3.25 -4.95
C TYR A 104 13.98 4.05 -6.26
N LEU A 105 13.25 3.54 -7.27
CA LEU A 105 13.04 4.28 -8.51
C LEU A 105 12.25 5.58 -8.29
N MET A 106 11.25 5.55 -7.39
CA MET A 106 10.54 6.77 -6.96
C MET A 106 11.44 7.74 -6.21
N ALA A 107 12.38 7.23 -5.40
CA ALA A 107 13.38 8.05 -4.73
C ALA A 107 14.32 8.74 -5.74
N LEU A 108 14.74 8.04 -6.81
CA LEU A 108 15.53 8.63 -7.90
C LEU A 108 14.76 9.77 -8.60
N ILE A 109 13.50 9.54 -8.95
CA ILE A 109 12.64 10.55 -9.57
C ILE A 109 12.46 11.75 -8.63
N SER A 110 12.20 11.50 -7.33
CA SER A 110 12.02 12.55 -6.33
C SER A 110 13.32 13.34 -6.12
N ALA A 111 14.48 12.67 -6.04
CA ALA A 111 15.77 13.32 -5.87
C ALA A 111 16.12 14.24 -7.07
N GLN A 112 15.84 13.80 -8.29
CA GLN A 112 16.02 14.61 -9.49
C GLN A 112 15.09 15.83 -9.48
N ARG A 113 13.79 15.63 -9.22
CA ARG A 113 12.80 16.73 -9.17
C ARG A 113 13.06 17.74 -8.04
N LEU A 114 13.69 17.31 -6.95
CA LEU A 114 14.11 18.17 -5.83
C LEU A 114 15.46 18.87 -6.09
N GLY A 115 16.16 18.54 -7.18
CA GLY A 115 17.51 19.04 -7.47
C GLY A 115 18.57 18.56 -6.48
N LEU A 116 18.42 17.34 -5.93
CA LEU A 116 19.42 16.70 -5.07
C LEU A 116 20.48 15.97 -5.88
N ILE A 117 20.17 15.59 -7.12
CA ILE A 117 21.05 14.99 -8.10
C ILE A 117 20.88 15.67 -9.45
N GLU A 118 21.95 15.70 -10.21
CA GLU A 118 21.94 16.21 -11.59
C GLU A 118 21.24 15.22 -12.54
N GLU A 119 20.76 15.74 -13.67
CA GLU A 119 20.06 14.94 -14.69
C GLU A 119 20.92 13.77 -15.19
N SER A 120 22.22 14.00 -15.38
CA SER A 120 23.16 12.97 -15.83
C SER A 120 23.33 11.82 -14.81
N GLU A 121 23.36 12.14 -13.51
CA GLU A 121 23.41 11.14 -12.44
C GLU A 121 22.10 10.35 -12.38
N PHE A 122 20.97 11.04 -12.52
CA PHE A 122 19.66 10.40 -12.60
C PHE A 122 19.60 9.41 -13.74
N ASP A 123 19.97 9.84 -14.95
CA ASP A 123 19.94 9.00 -16.17
C ASP A 123 20.84 7.78 -16.04
N GLU A 124 22.08 7.95 -15.53
CA GLU A 124 23.01 6.84 -15.33
C GLU A 124 22.43 5.79 -14.37
N LYS A 125 21.97 6.23 -13.20
CA LYS A 125 21.43 5.32 -12.16
C LYS A 125 20.15 4.64 -12.64
N MET A 126 19.25 5.38 -13.27
CA MET A 126 17.98 4.86 -13.78
C MET A 126 18.21 3.83 -14.89
N SER A 127 19.02 4.14 -15.89
CA SER A 127 19.35 3.20 -16.98
C SER A 127 20.01 1.93 -16.45
N ARG A 128 20.89 2.04 -15.46
CA ARG A 128 21.57 0.89 -14.85
C ARG A 128 20.57 0.00 -14.12
N ALA A 129 19.66 0.59 -13.31
CA ALA A 129 18.61 -0.16 -12.63
C ALA A 129 17.66 -0.85 -13.61
N LEU A 130 17.19 -0.15 -14.64
CA LEU A 130 16.32 -0.72 -15.68
C LEU A 130 17.04 -1.83 -16.48
N SER A 131 18.32 -1.68 -16.78
CA SER A 131 19.13 -2.72 -17.42
C SER A 131 19.22 -3.98 -16.55
N SER A 132 19.34 -3.85 -15.23
CA SER A 132 19.31 -4.98 -14.30
C SER A 132 17.94 -5.64 -14.24
N LEU A 133 16.88 -4.88 -14.13
CA LEU A 133 15.50 -5.39 -14.15
C LEU A 133 15.16 -6.11 -15.46
N ALA A 134 15.76 -5.67 -16.58
CA ALA A 134 15.63 -6.38 -17.86
C ALA A 134 16.42 -7.71 -17.92
N LYS A 135 17.26 -8.03 -16.92
CA LYS A 135 18.11 -9.23 -16.88
C LYS A 135 17.80 -10.19 -15.75
N VAL A 136 17.13 -9.73 -14.66
CA VAL A 136 16.80 -10.61 -13.52
C VAL A 136 16.16 -11.92 -13.99
N PRO A 137 16.51 -13.06 -13.38
CA PRO A 137 15.80 -14.30 -13.63
C PRO A 137 14.34 -14.14 -13.19
N LEU A 138 13.41 -14.73 -13.94
CA LEU A 138 11.99 -14.62 -13.66
C LEU A 138 11.49 -15.91 -13.00
N PHE A 139 10.61 -15.76 -12.02
CA PHE A 139 9.90 -16.90 -11.44
C PHE A 139 9.07 -17.58 -12.53
N ASP A 140 9.28 -18.90 -12.68
CA ASP A 140 8.71 -19.73 -13.74
C ASP A 140 8.92 -19.15 -15.17
N GLY A 141 9.94 -18.29 -15.36
CA GLY A 141 10.21 -17.61 -16.63
C GLY A 141 9.18 -16.56 -17.03
N LYS A 142 8.27 -16.14 -16.14
CA LYS A 142 7.09 -15.35 -16.46
C LYS A 142 7.08 -13.96 -15.81
N LEU A 143 7.33 -13.88 -14.51
CA LEU A 143 7.22 -12.66 -13.72
C LEU A 143 8.38 -12.50 -12.75
N PRO A 144 8.67 -11.28 -12.27
CA PRO A 144 9.74 -11.11 -11.28
C PRO A 144 9.42 -11.85 -9.99
N ASN A 145 10.45 -12.46 -9.40
CA ASN A 145 10.38 -13.03 -8.07
C ASN A 145 10.16 -11.92 -7.01
N LYS A 146 9.62 -12.29 -5.86
CA LYS A 146 9.34 -11.32 -4.77
C LYS A 146 10.59 -10.61 -4.26
N ASN A 147 11.76 -11.27 -4.23
CA ASN A 147 13.00 -10.73 -3.67
C ASN A 147 14.23 -11.13 -4.47
N TYR A 148 15.19 -10.21 -4.61
CA TYR A 148 16.44 -10.43 -5.32
C TYR A 148 17.64 -9.96 -4.51
N ASN A 149 18.77 -10.66 -4.67
CA ASN A 149 20.04 -10.13 -4.22
C ASN A 149 20.45 -8.94 -5.10
N THR A 150 20.74 -7.80 -4.50
CA THR A 150 21.01 -6.55 -5.19
C THR A 150 22.38 -6.50 -5.86
N ILE A 151 23.30 -7.41 -5.51
CA ILE A 151 24.64 -7.50 -6.10
C ILE A 151 24.65 -8.49 -7.26
N SER A 152 24.10 -9.70 -7.05
CA SER A 152 24.19 -10.80 -8.01
C SER A 152 22.97 -10.91 -8.94
N LEU A 153 21.86 -10.25 -8.63
CA LEU A 153 20.56 -10.38 -9.28
C LEU A 153 19.91 -11.77 -9.14
N ALA A 154 20.45 -12.63 -8.28
CA ALA A 154 19.88 -13.95 -8.04
C ALA A 154 18.51 -13.83 -7.32
N MET A 155 17.58 -14.72 -7.64
CA MET A 155 16.37 -14.90 -6.83
C MET A 155 16.76 -15.43 -5.45
N VAL A 156 16.28 -14.77 -4.39
CA VAL A 156 16.58 -15.12 -3.00
C VAL A 156 15.31 -15.17 -2.16
N ASP A 157 15.39 -15.85 -1.02
CA ASP A 157 14.37 -15.77 0.02
C ASP A 157 14.52 -14.47 0.86
N TYR A 158 13.65 -14.23 1.83
CA TYR A 158 13.72 -13.05 2.69
C TYR A 158 14.91 -13.07 3.66
N THR A 159 15.65 -14.18 3.77
CA THR A 159 16.93 -14.28 4.49
C THR A 159 18.14 -14.08 3.57
N ASN A 160 17.88 -13.65 2.31
CA ASN A 160 18.88 -13.45 1.25
C ASN A 160 19.65 -14.72 0.86
N LYS A 161 19.04 -15.90 1.05
CA LYS A 161 19.58 -17.17 0.56
C LYS A 161 19.10 -17.40 -0.85
N PRO A 162 20.00 -17.81 -1.78
CA PRO A 162 19.61 -18.15 -3.15
C PRO A 162 18.54 -19.25 -3.18
N THR A 163 17.59 -19.09 -4.08
CA THR A 163 16.54 -20.08 -4.36
C THR A 163 16.57 -20.43 -5.83
N ASP A 164 16.60 -21.72 -6.17
CA ASP A 164 16.66 -22.17 -7.57
C ASP A 164 15.40 -21.78 -8.35
N ARG A 165 14.26 -21.77 -7.67
CA ARG A 165 12.97 -21.48 -8.29
C ARG A 165 12.43 -20.09 -7.96
N GLY A 166 12.69 -19.57 -6.76
CA GLY A 166 12.11 -18.34 -6.22
C GLY A 166 10.94 -18.57 -5.25
N LEU A 167 10.33 -17.46 -4.79
CA LEU A 167 9.24 -17.44 -3.80
C LEU A 167 7.85 -17.29 -4.44
N GLY A 168 7.79 -16.94 -5.71
CA GLY A 168 6.59 -16.48 -6.39
C GLY A 168 6.69 -15.02 -6.77
N TRP A 169 5.58 -14.45 -7.25
CA TRP A 169 5.45 -13.02 -7.54
C TRP A 169 4.40 -12.36 -6.64
N SER A 170 4.51 -11.04 -6.47
CA SER A 170 3.51 -10.20 -5.82
C SER A 170 2.94 -9.21 -6.82
N ALA A 171 1.61 -9.22 -7.01
CA ALA A 171 0.93 -8.25 -7.86
C ALA A 171 0.95 -6.86 -7.23
N ILE A 172 0.91 -6.77 -5.91
CA ILE A 172 1.01 -5.51 -5.16
C ILE A 172 2.37 -4.86 -5.38
N ASP A 173 3.46 -5.63 -5.22
CA ASP A 173 4.81 -5.12 -5.40
C ASP A 173 5.07 -4.69 -6.84
N VAL A 174 4.60 -5.50 -7.81
CA VAL A 174 4.69 -5.12 -9.23
C VAL A 174 3.87 -3.86 -9.49
N GLY A 175 2.68 -3.71 -8.90
CA GLY A 175 1.88 -2.50 -8.99
C GLY A 175 2.65 -1.27 -8.50
N ARG A 176 3.33 -1.37 -7.36
CA ARG A 176 4.23 -0.31 -6.85
C ARG A 176 5.34 0.03 -7.84
N LEU A 177 5.99 -1.00 -8.41
CA LEU A 177 7.08 -0.81 -9.38
C LEU A 177 6.59 -0.22 -10.72
N LEU A 178 5.34 -0.45 -11.11
CA LEU A 178 4.76 0.14 -12.31
C LEU A 178 4.52 1.65 -12.18
N VAL A 179 4.43 2.22 -10.96
CA VAL A 179 4.28 3.67 -10.76
C VAL A 179 5.45 4.44 -11.38
N PRO A 180 6.73 4.21 -10.97
CA PRO A 180 7.86 4.88 -11.60
C PRO A 180 7.99 4.55 -13.10
N PHE A 181 7.58 3.35 -13.56
CA PHE A 181 7.60 3.02 -14.98
C PHE A 181 6.65 3.88 -15.80
N ASN A 182 5.44 4.16 -15.27
CA ASN A 182 4.51 5.09 -15.90
C ASN A 182 5.07 6.51 -15.93
N ILE A 183 5.63 6.99 -14.81
CA ILE A 183 6.25 8.32 -14.73
C ILE A 183 7.42 8.43 -15.74
N LEU A 184 8.28 7.42 -15.80
CA LEU A 184 9.40 7.40 -16.75
C LEU A 184 8.92 7.48 -18.20
N THR A 185 7.86 6.71 -18.50
CA THR A 185 7.33 6.69 -19.87
C THR A 185 6.79 8.06 -20.30
N TRP A 186 6.17 8.80 -19.39
CA TRP A 186 5.50 10.08 -19.70
C TRP A 186 6.40 11.31 -19.48
N ASN A 187 7.10 11.36 -18.34
CA ASN A 187 7.88 12.55 -17.98
C ASN A 187 9.36 12.46 -18.36
N PHE A 188 9.87 11.24 -18.59
CA PHE A 188 11.27 10.99 -18.98
C PHE A 188 11.33 10.06 -20.20
N PRO A 189 10.80 10.49 -21.38
CA PRO A 189 10.59 9.62 -22.54
C PRO A 189 11.86 8.95 -23.08
N ARG A 190 13.05 9.47 -22.76
CA ARG A 190 14.35 8.86 -23.08
C ARG A 190 14.51 7.45 -22.44
N HIS A 191 13.85 7.19 -21.30
CA HIS A 191 13.85 5.89 -20.62
C HIS A 191 12.71 4.94 -21.07
N SER A 192 11.77 5.41 -21.92
CA SER A 192 10.64 4.59 -22.38
C SER A 192 11.03 3.29 -23.07
N GLY A 193 12.15 3.30 -23.80
CA GLY A 193 12.69 2.11 -24.45
C GLY A 193 13.14 1.05 -23.45
N GLU A 194 13.82 1.47 -22.39
CA GLU A 194 14.33 0.61 -21.31
C GLU A 194 13.17 0.03 -20.50
N VAL A 195 12.16 0.85 -20.15
CA VAL A 195 10.92 0.39 -19.48
C VAL A 195 10.23 -0.67 -20.33
N ARG A 196 10.06 -0.44 -21.64
CA ARG A 196 9.46 -1.43 -22.55
C ARG A 196 10.28 -2.73 -22.60
N ALA A 197 11.61 -2.65 -22.54
CA ALA A 197 12.48 -3.83 -22.54
C ALA A 197 12.26 -4.70 -21.28
N VAL A 198 12.03 -4.09 -20.12
CA VAL A 198 11.67 -4.80 -18.89
C VAL A 198 10.28 -5.43 -19.05
N LEU A 199 9.27 -4.64 -19.38
CA LEU A 199 7.86 -5.08 -19.43
C LEU A 199 7.61 -6.16 -20.49
N LYS A 200 8.36 -6.15 -21.60
CA LYS A 200 8.25 -7.18 -22.65
C LYS A 200 8.55 -8.59 -22.14
N ARG A 201 9.31 -8.72 -21.06
CA ARG A 201 9.67 -10.02 -20.46
C ARG A 201 8.60 -10.56 -19.52
N TRP A 202 7.68 -9.70 -19.06
CA TRP A 202 6.73 -10.03 -18.00
C TRP A 202 5.35 -10.35 -18.57
N ASP A 203 4.81 -11.49 -18.17
CA ASP A 203 3.41 -11.83 -18.47
C ASP A 203 2.48 -11.17 -17.44
N LEU A 204 2.21 -9.87 -17.64
CA LEU A 204 1.36 -9.09 -16.73
C LEU A 204 -0.10 -9.62 -16.65
N THR A 205 -0.51 -10.53 -17.56
CA THR A 205 -1.87 -11.11 -17.50
C THR A 205 -2.05 -12.05 -16.30
N LEU A 206 -0.96 -12.64 -15.82
CA LEU A 206 -0.96 -13.52 -14.65
C LEU A 206 -1.15 -12.76 -13.32
N LEU A 207 -0.92 -11.45 -13.31
CA LEU A 207 -1.10 -10.61 -12.13
C LEU A 207 -2.55 -10.21 -11.92
N LEU A 208 -3.43 -10.54 -12.88
CA LEU A 208 -4.82 -10.12 -12.88
C LEU A 208 -5.73 -11.33 -13.09
N GLN A 209 -6.67 -11.53 -12.19
CA GLN A 209 -7.71 -12.54 -12.32
C GLN A 209 -9.07 -11.88 -12.10
N GLN A 210 -9.93 -11.91 -13.13
CA GLN A 210 -11.24 -11.26 -13.10
C GLN A 210 -11.19 -9.77 -12.69
N GLY A 211 -10.11 -9.07 -13.07
CA GLY A 211 -9.91 -7.66 -12.74
C GLY A 211 -9.44 -7.39 -11.29
N GLU A 212 -9.10 -8.43 -10.52
CA GLU A 212 -8.48 -8.36 -9.19
C GLU A 212 -6.99 -8.71 -9.24
N LEU A 213 -6.21 -8.25 -8.26
CA LEU A 213 -4.79 -8.52 -8.18
C LEU A 213 -4.51 -9.95 -7.69
N ASN A 214 -3.63 -10.65 -8.40
CA ASN A 214 -3.33 -12.06 -8.19
C ASN A 214 -1.82 -12.30 -8.05
N GLY A 215 -1.40 -12.74 -6.89
CA GLY A 215 -0.02 -13.13 -6.60
C GLY A 215 0.20 -14.62 -6.73
N SER A 216 1.40 -15.06 -6.41
CA SER A 216 1.71 -16.48 -6.29
C SER A 216 2.68 -16.76 -5.14
N THR A 217 2.64 -18.00 -4.68
CA THR A 217 3.60 -18.55 -3.71
C THR A 217 3.96 -19.97 -4.08
N VAL A 218 4.97 -20.53 -3.44
CA VAL A 218 5.39 -21.93 -3.60
C VAL A 218 4.95 -22.71 -2.37
N ASP A 219 4.16 -23.77 -2.55
CA ASP A 219 3.72 -24.62 -1.44
C ASP A 219 4.85 -25.56 -0.96
N SER A 220 4.61 -26.26 0.14
CA SER A 220 5.57 -27.20 0.73
C SER A 220 5.97 -28.37 -0.20
N THR A 221 5.22 -28.60 -1.29
CA THR A 221 5.51 -29.62 -2.31
C THR A 221 6.28 -29.06 -3.52
N GLY A 222 6.59 -27.74 -3.48
CA GLY A 222 7.29 -27.05 -4.57
C GLY A 222 6.38 -26.63 -5.73
N ARG A 223 5.04 -26.66 -5.60
CA ARG A 223 4.11 -26.25 -6.65
C ARG A 223 3.77 -24.76 -6.51
N THR A 224 3.55 -24.09 -7.65
CA THR A 224 3.02 -22.72 -7.67
C THR A 224 1.55 -22.74 -7.24
N VAL A 225 1.22 -21.94 -6.25
CA VAL A 225 -0.15 -21.67 -5.79
C VAL A 225 -0.46 -20.21 -6.07
N TYR A 226 -1.58 -19.96 -6.74
CA TYR A 226 -2.07 -18.62 -6.99
C TYR A 226 -2.88 -18.17 -5.78
N VAL A 227 -2.67 -16.91 -5.37
CA VAL A 227 -3.32 -16.32 -4.21
C VAL A 227 -3.92 -14.98 -4.60
N GLN A 228 -5.14 -14.72 -4.18
CA GLN A 228 -5.68 -13.37 -4.27
C GLN A 228 -4.84 -12.47 -3.35
N GLU A 229 -4.25 -11.44 -3.92
CA GLU A 229 -3.29 -10.60 -3.25
C GLU A 229 -3.83 -9.17 -3.13
N GLY A 230 -3.51 -8.57 -2.03
CA GLY A 230 -3.97 -7.23 -1.68
C GLY A 230 -5.14 -7.25 -0.70
N ARG A 231 -5.28 -6.14 -0.05
CA ARG A 231 -6.36 -5.83 0.87
C ARG A 231 -6.77 -4.40 0.66
N PHE A 232 -7.90 -4.05 1.18
CA PHE A 232 -8.48 -2.72 1.03
C PHE A 232 -7.45 -1.62 1.34
N GLY A 233 -7.25 -0.75 0.38
CA GLY A 233 -6.22 0.27 0.33
C GLY A 233 -5.06 -0.11 -0.61
N TYR A 234 -4.33 -1.17 -0.32
CA TYR A 234 -3.19 -1.62 -1.13
C TYR A 234 -3.59 -2.09 -2.53
N GLU A 235 -4.67 -2.87 -2.63
CA GLU A 235 -5.13 -3.37 -3.93
C GLU A 235 -5.56 -2.21 -4.83
N GLN A 236 -6.36 -1.28 -4.31
CA GLN A 236 -6.82 -0.11 -5.07
C GLN A 236 -5.66 0.78 -5.51
N TYR A 237 -4.71 1.04 -4.60
CA TYR A 237 -3.50 1.80 -4.91
C TYR A 237 -2.68 1.15 -6.02
N SER A 238 -2.28 -0.12 -5.83
CA SER A 238 -1.42 -0.83 -6.77
C SER A 238 -2.09 -1.04 -8.12
N ALA A 239 -3.40 -1.30 -8.15
CA ALA A 239 -4.15 -1.53 -9.38
C ALA A 239 -4.19 -0.30 -10.30
N LYS A 240 -4.14 0.93 -9.77
CA LYS A 240 -4.11 2.15 -10.57
C LYS A 240 -2.98 2.15 -11.60
N SER A 241 -1.80 1.66 -11.23
CA SER A 241 -0.64 1.60 -12.14
C SER A 241 -0.85 0.64 -13.33
N PHE A 242 -1.56 -0.48 -13.11
CA PHE A 242 -1.96 -1.40 -14.19
C PHE A 242 -3.00 -0.76 -15.10
N GLY A 243 -3.96 -0.02 -14.54
CA GLY A 243 -4.97 0.73 -15.31
C GLY A 243 -4.32 1.73 -16.27
N LEU A 244 -3.24 2.42 -15.83
CA LEU A 244 -2.46 3.34 -16.67
C LEU A 244 -1.74 2.63 -17.84
N LEU A 245 -1.52 1.32 -17.74
CA LEU A 245 -1.02 0.48 -18.84
C LEU A 245 -2.14 -0.14 -19.69
N GLY A 246 -3.40 0.30 -19.51
CA GLY A 246 -4.55 -0.20 -20.25
C GLY A 246 -5.04 -1.60 -19.86
N LYS A 247 -4.70 -2.07 -18.66
CA LYS A 247 -5.19 -3.34 -18.13
C LYS A 247 -6.59 -3.16 -17.51
N ASP A 248 -7.43 -4.19 -17.63
CA ASP A 248 -8.72 -4.21 -16.94
C ASP A 248 -8.50 -4.51 -15.44
N VAL A 249 -8.70 -3.51 -14.61
CA VAL A 249 -8.54 -3.52 -13.16
C VAL A 249 -9.78 -2.95 -12.45
N ASN A 250 -10.93 -2.98 -13.10
CA ASN A 250 -12.14 -2.36 -12.60
C ASN A 250 -12.52 -2.88 -11.20
N ASN A 251 -12.35 -4.19 -10.95
CA ASN A 251 -12.66 -4.78 -9.64
C ASN A 251 -11.58 -4.39 -8.61
N ALA A 252 -10.29 -4.48 -8.97
CA ALA A 252 -9.20 -4.14 -8.06
C ALA A 252 -9.18 -2.65 -7.67
N THR A 253 -9.61 -1.74 -8.55
CA THR A 253 -9.71 -0.31 -8.25
C THR A 253 -11.02 0.08 -7.57
N SER A 254 -12.00 -0.83 -7.49
CA SER A 254 -13.26 -0.58 -6.80
C SER A 254 -13.06 -0.48 -5.28
N TYR A 255 -13.59 0.59 -4.70
CA TYR A 255 -13.60 0.78 -3.24
C TYR A 255 -14.86 0.23 -2.56
N TYR A 256 -15.78 -0.38 -3.31
CA TYR A 256 -17.10 -0.73 -2.77
C TYR A 256 -17.34 -2.22 -2.64
N ASP A 257 -16.72 -3.03 -3.51
CA ASP A 257 -17.01 -4.47 -3.59
C ASP A 257 -16.48 -5.25 -2.38
N HIS A 258 -15.33 -4.83 -1.84
CA HIS A 258 -14.69 -5.46 -0.68
C HIS A 258 -14.68 -4.59 0.58
N LEU A 259 -15.43 -3.50 0.57
CA LEU A 259 -15.49 -2.58 1.71
C LEU A 259 -16.23 -3.19 2.89
N LYS A 260 -15.56 -3.15 4.04
CA LYS A 260 -16.17 -3.34 5.36
C LYS A 260 -15.86 -2.13 6.22
N LEU A 261 -16.89 -1.51 6.78
CA LEU A 261 -16.73 -0.39 7.71
C LEU A 261 -16.80 -0.88 9.15
N ILE A 262 -15.80 -0.54 9.94
CA ILE A 262 -15.75 -0.81 11.37
C ILE A 262 -15.89 0.49 12.16
N LYS A 263 -16.49 0.42 13.36
CA LYS A 263 -16.59 1.59 14.26
C LYS A 263 -15.37 1.64 15.16
N MET A 264 -14.60 2.72 15.08
CA MET A 264 -13.44 3.00 15.94
C MET A 264 -13.39 4.50 16.27
N GLU A 265 -13.11 4.86 17.53
CA GLU A 265 -12.98 6.26 17.98
C GLU A 265 -14.18 7.15 17.54
N GLY A 266 -15.37 6.58 17.41
CA GLY A 266 -16.58 7.28 16.93
C GLY A 266 -16.64 7.49 15.41
N LEU A 267 -15.69 6.97 14.64
CA LEU A 267 -15.64 7.02 13.17
C LEU A 267 -15.98 5.68 12.54
N ARG A 268 -16.23 5.69 11.23
CA ARG A 268 -16.32 4.50 10.38
C ARG A 268 -15.02 4.35 9.61
N VAL A 269 -14.23 3.35 9.94
CA VAL A 269 -12.90 3.10 9.36
C VAL A 269 -13.03 2.03 8.28
N PRO A 270 -12.49 2.28 7.07
CA PRO A 270 -12.53 1.31 5.98
C PRO A 270 -11.59 0.14 6.25
N THR A 271 -12.06 -1.06 5.96
CA THR A 271 -11.29 -2.31 5.99
C THR A 271 -11.85 -3.28 4.95
N ASP A 272 -11.29 -4.46 4.85
CA ASP A 272 -11.64 -5.49 3.88
C ASP A 272 -12.67 -6.49 4.43
N ASN A 273 -13.61 -6.93 3.59
CA ASN A 273 -14.59 -7.95 3.95
C ASN A 273 -14.14 -9.38 3.62
N ARG A 274 -13.03 -9.55 2.91
CA ARG A 274 -12.44 -10.84 2.58
C ARG A 274 -11.76 -11.43 3.81
N SER A 275 -12.16 -12.65 4.21
CA SER A 275 -11.64 -13.28 5.43
C SER A 275 -10.24 -13.86 5.22
N ALA A 276 -9.39 -13.79 6.24
CA ALA A 276 -8.05 -14.38 6.23
C ALA A 276 -8.09 -15.89 5.98
N ASP A 277 -9.07 -16.60 6.57
CA ASP A 277 -9.20 -18.05 6.42
C ASP A 277 -9.42 -18.49 4.96
N LYS A 278 -10.21 -17.70 4.20
CA LYS A 278 -10.52 -18.04 2.80
C LYS A 278 -9.41 -17.61 1.84
N TYR A 279 -8.78 -16.48 2.10
CA TYR A 279 -7.85 -15.83 1.16
C TYR A 279 -6.39 -15.93 1.60
N HIS A 280 -6.10 -16.59 2.75
CA HIS A 280 -4.75 -16.84 3.27
C HIS A 280 -3.89 -15.58 3.41
N ALA A 281 -4.51 -14.45 3.71
CA ALA A 281 -3.83 -13.19 3.98
C ALA A 281 -4.59 -12.38 5.04
N HIS A 282 -3.85 -11.84 6.00
CA HIS A 282 -4.42 -11.06 7.09
C HIS A 282 -5.12 -9.80 6.59
N VAL A 283 -6.20 -9.43 7.27
CA VAL A 283 -6.94 -8.19 6.99
C VAL A 283 -6.43 -7.11 7.93
N TYR A 284 -5.86 -6.07 7.37
CA TYR A 284 -5.33 -4.93 8.13
C TYR A 284 -5.58 -3.60 7.42
N ALA A 285 -5.71 -2.53 8.20
CA ALA A 285 -5.78 -1.15 7.73
C ALA A 285 -4.57 -0.37 8.27
N VAL A 286 -3.80 0.21 7.38
CA VAL A 286 -2.57 0.96 7.67
C VAL A 286 -2.55 2.27 6.90
N SER A 287 -1.59 3.15 7.18
CA SER A 287 -1.51 4.47 6.53
C SER A 287 -0.92 4.44 5.12
N GLU A 288 0.04 3.56 4.85
CA GLU A 288 0.90 3.66 3.66
C GLU A 288 0.17 3.71 2.33
N PRO A 289 -0.80 2.81 1.99
CA PRO A 289 -1.42 2.84 0.68
C PRO A 289 -2.21 4.13 0.43
N TYR A 290 -2.80 4.70 1.47
CA TYR A 290 -3.52 5.98 1.37
C TYR A 290 -2.58 7.17 1.23
N ILE A 291 -1.43 7.14 1.88
CA ILE A 291 -0.37 8.15 1.74
C ILE A 291 0.20 8.11 0.32
N LEU A 292 0.60 6.94 -0.16
CA LEU A 292 1.16 6.77 -1.50
C LEU A 292 0.16 7.19 -2.57
N ASP A 293 -1.11 6.80 -2.44
CA ASP A 293 -2.15 7.23 -3.37
C ASP A 293 -2.30 8.77 -3.40
N GLY A 294 -2.20 9.43 -2.26
CA GLY A 294 -2.21 10.89 -2.17
C GLY A 294 -0.98 11.56 -2.79
N LEU A 295 0.21 11.06 -2.47
CA LEU A 295 1.47 11.62 -2.94
C LEU A 295 1.69 11.42 -4.46
N GLU A 296 1.24 10.27 -4.97
CA GLU A 296 1.52 9.86 -6.34
C GLU A 296 0.39 10.20 -7.31
N TYR A 297 -0.86 9.88 -6.95
CA TYR A 297 -2.01 10.06 -7.84
C TYR A 297 -2.87 11.28 -7.47
N GLY A 298 -2.65 11.91 -6.31
CA GLY A 298 -3.43 13.05 -5.84
C GLY A 298 -4.84 12.68 -5.35
N TRP A 299 -5.08 11.39 -5.10
CA TRP A 299 -6.36 10.79 -4.74
C TRP A 299 -7.48 11.00 -5.78
N ASP A 300 -8.36 10.05 -5.88
CA ASP A 300 -9.73 10.22 -6.36
C ASP A 300 -10.68 10.56 -5.19
N SER A 301 -11.95 10.81 -5.47
CA SER A 301 -12.92 11.20 -4.44
C SER A 301 -13.12 10.13 -3.36
N SER A 302 -13.05 8.84 -3.71
CA SER A 302 -13.23 7.74 -2.77
C SER A 302 -11.99 7.52 -1.93
N SER A 303 -10.82 7.43 -2.56
CA SER A 303 -9.54 7.26 -1.85
C SER A 303 -9.25 8.42 -0.91
N ARG A 304 -9.61 9.65 -1.30
CA ARG A 304 -9.47 10.83 -0.45
C ARG A 304 -10.33 10.76 0.81
N ALA A 305 -11.57 10.30 0.70
CA ALA A 305 -12.46 10.16 1.84
C ALA A 305 -11.94 9.08 2.81
N PHE A 306 -11.53 7.93 2.30
CA PHE A 306 -11.00 6.84 3.13
C PHE A 306 -9.63 7.17 3.73
N ALA A 307 -8.77 7.87 2.99
CA ALA A 307 -7.51 8.39 3.54
C ALA A 307 -7.76 9.34 4.72
N HIS A 308 -8.78 10.20 4.62
CA HIS A 308 -9.16 11.06 5.73
C HIS A 308 -9.68 10.27 6.93
N ASP A 309 -10.49 9.23 6.73
CA ASP A 309 -10.97 8.38 7.81
C ASP A 309 -9.81 7.68 8.54
N ILE A 310 -8.82 7.17 7.79
CA ILE A 310 -7.60 6.57 8.35
C ILE A 310 -6.75 7.60 9.12
N TYR A 311 -6.62 8.81 8.62
CA TYR A 311 -5.92 9.90 9.31
C TYR A 311 -6.66 10.34 10.57
N ASP A 312 -7.96 10.58 10.45
CA ASP A 312 -8.78 11.14 11.53
C ASP A 312 -8.94 10.17 12.72
N VAL A 313 -9.02 8.87 12.46
CA VAL A 313 -9.09 7.87 13.55
C VAL A 313 -7.81 7.85 14.39
N GLN A 314 -6.65 8.09 13.78
CA GLN A 314 -5.36 8.20 14.48
C GLN A 314 -5.30 9.48 15.31
N ARG A 315 -5.77 10.60 14.75
CA ARG A 315 -5.93 11.88 15.46
C ARG A 315 -6.87 11.73 16.67
N LYS A 316 -8.00 11.04 16.52
CA LYS A 316 -8.95 10.81 17.63
C LYS A 316 -8.39 9.87 18.70
N ARG A 317 -7.62 8.84 18.32
CA ARG A 317 -6.88 8.04 19.30
C ARG A 317 -5.97 8.93 20.15
N PHE A 318 -5.19 9.80 19.50
CA PHE A 318 -4.35 10.75 20.21
C PHE A 318 -5.15 11.65 21.15
N GLN A 319 -6.26 12.22 20.69
CA GLN A 319 -7.13 13.08 21.52
C GLN A 319 -7.65 12.35 22.77
N ARG A 320 -7.96 11.07 22.66
CA ARG A 320 -8.45 10.26 23.77
C ARG A 320 -7.36 9.77 24.72
N THR A 321 -6.19 9.38 24.18
CA THR A 321 -5.15 8.67 24.94
C THR A 321 -3.92 9.51 25.25
N GLY A 322 -3.72 10.63 24.57
CA GLY A 322 -2.47 11.38 24.58
C GLY A 322 -1.32 10.72 23.80
N VAL A 323 -1.54 9.53 23.23
CA VAL A 323 -0.51 8.79 22.49
C VAL A 323 -0.53 9.20 21.02
N LEU A 324 0.52 9.88 20.58
CA LEU A 324 0.64 10.31 19.19
C LEU A 324 0.75 9.10 18.27
N THR A 325 -0.08 9.05 17.24
CA THR A 325 -0.30 7.85 16.44
C THR A 325 -0.15 8.14 14.95
N ALA A 326 0.79 7.50 14.29
CA ALA A 326 0.90 7.42 12.83
C ALA A 326 1.44 6.02 12.51
N VAL A 327 0.53 5.08 12.19
CA VAL A 327 0.87 3.66 12.11
C VAL A 327 0.92 3.18 10.66
N SER A 328 1.92 2.37 10.36
CA SER A 328 2.08 1.63 9.11
C SER A 328 2.90 0.37 9.35
N GLU A 329 3.04 -0.49 8.35
CA GLU A 329 4.02 -1.56 8.43
C GLU A 329 5.43 -0.98 8.41
N ASP A 330 6.30 -1.50 9.25
CA ASP A 330 7.68 -1.04 9.37
C ASP A 330 8.63 -2.19 9.65
N ASN A 331 9.87 -2.04 9.16
CA ASN A 331 10.98 -2.83 9.70
C ASN A 331 11.27 -2.40 11.13
N LEU A 332 11.70 -3.38 11.94
CA LEU A 332 12.09 -3.19 13.32
C LEU A 332 13.60 -3.47 13.47
N ASP A 333 14.26 -2.74 14.38
CA ASP A 333 15.67 -2.95 14.72
C ASP A 333 15.89 -4.12 15.70
N GLN A 334 14.82 -4.87 15.98
CA GLN A 334 14.80 -6.09 16.80
C GLN A 334 13.81 -7.11 16.24
N ALA A 335 13.96 -8.39 16.65
CA ALA A 335 13.01 -9.42 16.23
C ALA A 335 11.55 -9.04 16.57
N PRO A 336 10.61 -9.31 15.66
CA PRO A 336 10.67 -10.12 14.45
C PRO A 336 11.25 -9.40 13.20
N PHE A 337 11.84 -8.23 13.32
CA PHE A 337 12.45 -7.39 12.27
C PHE A 337 11.48 -6.76 11.26
N PHE A 338 10.22 -7.13 11.28
CA PHE A 338 9.14 -6.53 10.53
C PHE A 338 7.81 -6.73 11.25
N ALA A 339 6.94 -5.72 11.24
CA ALA A 339 5.59 -5.82 11.78
C ALA A 339 4.62 -4.88 11.06
N TYR A 340 3.37 -5.31 10.98
CA TYR A 340 2.25 -4.48 10.58
C TYR A 340 1.72 -3.73 11.79
N ASN A 341 2.10 -2.45 11.93
CA ASN A 341 1.49 -1.54 12.90
C ASN A 341 0.20 -1.02 12.28
N THR A 342 -0.94 -1.39 12.83
CA THR A 342 -2.21 -1.20 12.17
C THR A 342 -3.14 -0.27 12.93
N VAL A 343 -4.03 0.39 12.20
CA VAL A 343 -5.24 0.97 12.75
C VAL A 343 -6.17 -0.14 13.23
N TRP A 344 -6.29 -1.19 12.42
CA TRP A 344 -7.10 -2.35 12.72
C TRP A 344 -6.56 -3.59 12.00
N ALA A 345 -6.48 -4.72 12.70
CA ALA A 345 -6.11 -5.99 12.09
C ALA A 345 -6.85 -7.15 12.75
N ASP A 346 -7.37 -8.08 11.93
CA ASP A 346 -7.97 -9.35 12.33
C ASP A 346 -8.94 -9.26 13.52
N GLY A 347 -9.82 -8.26 13.50
CA GLY A 347 -10.86 -8.08 14.52
C GLY A 347 -10.42 -7.22 15.73
N LYS A 348 -9.18 -6.73 15.78
CA LYS A 348 -8.66 -5.95 16.90
C LYS A 348 -8.25 -4.54 16.47
N PRO A 349 -8.67 -3.48 17.18
CA PRO A 349 -8.18 -2.12 16.97
C PRO A 349 -6.74 -1.98 17.47
N TRP A 350 -5.94 -1.19 16.75
CA TRP A 350 -4.57 -0.84 17.11
C TRP A 350 -3.66 -2.06 17.33
N ASN A 351 -3.94 -3.16 16.64
CA ASN A 351 -3.15 -4.37 16.73
C ASN A 351 -1.84 -4.22 15.95
N THR A 352 -0.75 -4.74 16.48
CA THR A 352 0.52 -4.89 15.74
C THR A 352 0.79 -6.37 15.59
N ILE A 353 0.91 -6.83 14.34
CA ILE A 353 1.03 -8.25 14.03
C ILE A 353 2.25 -8.53 13.16
N THR A 354 2.81 -9.74 13.27
CA THR A 354 3.77 -10.27 12.31
C THR A 354 3.05 -10.70 11.02
N ASP A 355 3.79 -11.07 10.00
CA ASP A 355 3.29 -11.70 8.76
C ASP A 355 2.56 -13.03 9.01
N GLU A 356 2.86 -13.70 10.13
CA GLU A 356 2.16 -14.92 10.60
C GLU A 356 0.92 -14.59 11.46
N GLY A 357 0.59 -13.32 11.66
CA GLY A 357 -0.56 -12.88 12.49
C GLY A 357 -0.32 -12.92 14.00
N LYS A 358 0.91 -13.14 14.46
CA LYS A 358 1.25 -13.11 15.89
C LYS A 358 1.16 -11.68 16.42
N ASP A 359 0.45 -11.48 17.53
CA ASP A 359 0.37 -10.19 18.24
C ASP A 359 1.73 -9.83 18.84
N VAL A 360 2.25 -8.68 18.46
CA VAL A 360 3.49 -8.05 18.94
C VAL A 360 3.25 -6.56 19.24
N SER A 361 2.09 -6.25 19.82
CA SER A 361 1.64 -4.86 20.04
C SER A 361 2.55 -4.06 20.98
N GLU A 362 3.41 -4.71 21.78
CA GLU A 362 4.47 -4.09 22.55
C GLU A 362 5.57 -3.45 21.69
N LEU A 363 5.67 -3.86 20.42
CA LEU A 363 6.61 -3.31 19.44
C LEU A 363 5.98 -2.24 18.53
N ARG A 364 4.76 -1.78 18.85
CA ARG A 364 4.11 -0.73 18.04
C ARG A 364 4.97 0.51 17.98
N THR A 365 5.06 1.07 16.77
CA THR A 365 5.80 2.31 16.50
C THR A 365 4.89 3.43 16.00
N LEU A 366 5.29 4.67 16.30
CA LEU A 366 4.97 5.80 15.45
C LEU A 366 5.90 5.70 14.25
N SER A 367 5.33 5.51 13.07
CA SER A 367 6.04 5.33 11.81
C SER A 367 6.52 6.66 11.24
N THR A 368 7.80 6.76 10.89
CA THR A 368 8.37 7.95 10.24
C THR A 368 7.71 8.24 8.90
N LYS A 369 7.54 7.22 8.04
CA LYS A 369 6.93 7.40 6.71
C LYS A 369 5.47 7.80 6.82
N ALA A 370 4.72 7.23 7.76
CA ALA A 370 3.33 7.61 7.98
C ALA A 370 3.22 9.04 8.55
N ALA A 371 4.05 9.40 9.51
CA ALA A 371 4.07 10.75 10.07
C ALA A 371 4.43 11.81 9.02
N MET A 372 5.45 11.54 8.19
CA MET A 372 5.87 12.45 7.11
C MET A 372 4.80 12.59 6.02
N GLY A 373 4.21 11.48 5.57
CA GLY A 373 3.15 11.51 4.55
C GLY A 373 1.92 12.29 5.03
N TRP A 374 1.43 12.01 6.23
CA TRP A 374 0.30 12.75 6.78
C TRP A 374 0.60 14.23 7.02
N LEU A 375 1.83 14.56 7.46
CA LEU A 375 2.28 15.95 7.63
C LEU A 375 2.12 16.76 6.34
N VAL A 376 2.55 16.21 5.21
CA VAL A 376 2.54 16.97 3.95
C VAL A 376 1.16 17.01 3.29
N LEU A 377 0.33 15.99 3.52
CA LEU A 377 -0.99 15.90 2.92
C LEU A 377 -2.03 16.78 3.65
N TYR A 378 -2.01 16.86 4.99
CA TYR A 378 -3.06 17.55 5.75
C TYR A 378 -2.66 18.88 6.38
N ARG A 379 -1.44 19.02 6.91
CA ARG A 379 -0.89 20.27 7.46
C ARG A 379 -1.81 20.98 8.48
N ASP A 380 -2.53 20.23 9.30
CA ASP A 380 -3.32 20.73 10.42
C ASP A 380 -2.53 20.68 11.75
N ASP A 381 -3.17 21.01 12.87
CA ASP A 381 -2.55 21.00 14.20
C ASP A 381 -2.02 19.61 14.60
N TYR A 382 -2.71 18.54 14.18
CA TYR A 382 -2.26 17.19 14.46
C TYR A 382 -1.03 16.83 13.61
N ALA A 383 -1.02 17.18 12.33
CA ALA A 383 0.14 17.06 11.46
C ALA A 383 1.34 17.84 12.02
N GLY A 384 1.14 19.04 12.58
CA GLY A 384 2.18 19.81 13.26
C GLY A 384 2.75 19.12 14.52
N ARG A 385 1.97 18.25 15.18
CA ARG A 385 2.48 17.39 16.27
C ARG A 385 3.28 16.21 15.73
N LEU A 386 2.88 15.65 14.60
CA LEU A 386 3.65 14.62 13.90
C LEU A 386 5.00 15.16 13.45
N GLU A 387 5.04 16.41 12.95
CA GLU A 387 6.31 17.07 12.58
C GLU A 387 7.29 17.11 13.75
N LYS A 388 6.82 17.50 14.95
CA LYS A 388 7.67 17.53 16.15
C LYS A 388 8.14 16.15 16.57
N ALA A 389 7.34 15.12 16.35
CA ALA A 389 7.72 13.73 16.69
C ALA A 389 8.78 13.14 15.75
N LEU A 390 8.97 13.74 14.57
CA LEU A 390 10.05 13.39 13.66
C LEU A 390 11.44 13.85 14.14
N ASP A 391 11.48 14.79 15.09
CA ASP A 391 12.74 15.25 15.66
C ASP A 391 13.47 14.07 16.37
N GLY A 392 14.75 13.89 16.02
CA GLY A 392 15.58 12.78 16.51
C GLY A 392 15.46 11.46 15.76
N LEU A 393 14.57 11.38 14.72
CA LEU A 393 14.46 10.20 13.85
C LEU A 393 15.34 10.29 12.58
N LEU A 394 16.20 11.28 12.51
CA LEU A 394 17.09 11.56 11.41
C LEU A 394 18.55 11.39 11.82
N ASP A 395 19.30 10.56 11.07
CA ASP A 395 20.75 10.52 11.07
C ASP A 395 21.26 11.11 9.74
N PRO A 396 21.92 12.29 9.75
CA PRO A 396 22.35 12.93 8.51
C PRO A 396 23.34 12.11 7.67
N SER A 397 24.03 11.15 8.31
CA SER A 397 25.01 10.28 7.66
C SER A 397 24.43 8.96 7.14
N LYS A 398 23.18 8.61 7.54
CA LYS A 398 22.57 7.33 7.22
C LYS A 398 21.20 7.42 6.58
N GLY A 399 20.40 8.40 6.96
CA GLY A 399 19.00 8.55 6.55
C GLY A 399 18.02 8.59 7.71
N TRP A 400 16.76 8.31 7.44
CA TRP A 400 15.68 8.32 8.40
C TRP A 400 15.47 6.93 9.00
N TYR A 401 15.41 6.87 10.33
CA TYR A 401 14.98 5.70 11.08
C TYR A 401 13.48 5.40 10.82
N ALA A 402 13.10 4.13 10.94
CA ALA A 402 11.73 3.69 10.66
C ALA A 402 10.68 4.32 11.59
N GLY A 403 11.04 4.65 12.83
CA GLY A 403 10.08 5.28 13.73
C GLY A 403 10.52 5.33 15.19
N ARG A 404 9.51 5.37 16.06
CA ARG A 404 9.69 5.46 17.52
C ARG A 404 8.75 4.48 18.20
N TYR A 405 9.27 3.62 19.07
CA TYR A 405 8.45 2.68 19.86
C TYR A 405 7.48 3.44 20.79
N GLU A 406 6.22 3.08 20.73
CA GLU A 406 5.16 3.73 21.53
C GLU A 406 5.34 3.47 23.03
N VAL A 407 5.78 2.25 23.39
CA VAL A 407 5.88 1.78 24.78
C VAL A 407 6.94 2.53 25.61
N ASN A 408 8.02 2.97 24.98
CA ASN A 408 9.16 3.52 25.72
C ASN A 408 9.77 4.79 25.10
N GLY A 409 9.26 5.24 23.98
CA GLY A 409 9.72 6.43 23.26
C GLY A 409 11.11 6.32 22.61
N LYS A 410 11.73 5.12 22.60
CA LYS A 410 13.03 4.91 21.95
C LYS A 410 12.87 4.88 20.43
N GLU A 411 13.90 5.30 19.72
CA GLU A 411 13.94 5.18 18.26
C GLU A 411 13.93 3.70 17.86
N ASN A 412 13.12 3.34 16.87
CA ASN A 412 13.29 2.17 16.05
C ASN A 412 14.28 2.53 14.94
N ARG A 413 15.54 2.11 15.13
CA ARG A 413 16.67 2.51 14.27
C ARG A 413 16.81 1.69 12.99
N ALA A 414 15.81 0.91 12.62
CA ALA A 414 15.79 0.28 11.30
C ALA A 414 15.88 1.37 10.21
N LEU A 415 16.74 1.16 9.23
CA LEU A 415 16.94 2.03 8.09
C LEU A 415 16.54 1.29 6.83
N THR A 416 15.58 1.82 6.06
CA THR A 416 14.99 1.13 4.91
C THR A 416 14.82 2.03 3.71
N ALA A 417 14.83 1.41 2.52
CA ALA A 417 14.54 2.08 1.26
C ALA A 417 13.13 2.68 1.27
N ASN A 418 12.13 1.92 1.74
CA ASN A 418 10.74 2.37 1.75
C ASN A 418 10.54 3.63 2.61
N THR A 419 11.04 3.64 3.86
CA THR A 419 10.95 4.82 4.72
C THR A 419 11.58 6.05 4.07
N ASN A 420 12.80 5.92 3.57
CA ASN A 420 13.53 7.04 2.99
C ASN A 420 12.95 7.49 1.63
N ALA A 421 12.39 6.58 0.84
CA ALA A 421 11.68 6.92 -0.39
C ALA A 421 10.42 7.73 -0.11
N ILE A 422 9.56 7.29 0.83
CA ILE A 422 8.32 7.99 1.18
C ILE A 422 8.62 9.39 1.75
N VAL A 423 9.72 9.55 2.50
CA VAL A 423 10.18 10.89 2.92
C VAL A 423 10.52 11.76 1.71
N LEU A 424 11.28 11.24 0.73
CA LEU A 424 11.61 11.97 -0.50
C LEU A 424 10.36 12.29 -1.32
N GLU A 425 9.47 11.34 -1.50
CA GLU A 425 8.21 11.52 -2.22
C GLU A 425 7.32 12.57 -1.54
N SER A 426 7.24 12.55 -0.20
CA SER A 426 6.50 13.54 0.59
C SER A 426 7.03 14.94 0.37
N LEU A 427 8.34 15.12 0.40
CA LEU A 427 8.98 16.41 0.16
C LEU A 427 8.90 16.85 -1.30
N CYS A 428 8.98 15.89 -2.24
CA CYS A 428 8.74 16.13 -3.65
C CYS A 428 7.29 16.60 -3.89
N TYR A 429 6.30 15.99 -3.24
CA TYR A 429 4.91 16.42 -3.28
C TYR A 429 4.73 17.86 -2.82
N LEU A 430 5.41 18.30 -1.75
CA LEU A 430 5.36 19.69 -1.29
C LEU A 430 5.85 20.68 -2.34
N GLN A 431 6.80 20.29 -3.17
CA GLN A 431 7.38 21.19 -4.19
C GLN A 431 6.64 21.10 -5.53
N ASN A 432 6.20 19.91 -5.92
CA ASN A 432 5.76 19.64 -7.28
C ASN A 432 4.29 19.16 -7.38
N GLY A 433 3.64 18.81 -6.27
CA GLY A 433 2.33 18.15 -6.28
C GLY A 433 2.44 16.65 -6.52
N ALA A 434 1.32 16.03 -6.95
CA ALA A 434 1.25 14.58 -7.17
C ALA A 434 2.24 14.10 -8.24
N ALA A 435 2.88 12.94 -7.98
CA ALA A 435 4.01 12.47 -8.79
C ALA A 435 3.60 12.01 -10.20
N VAL A 436 2.43 11.37 -10.33
CA VAL A 436 1.87 10.88 -11.60
C VAL A 436 1.12 12.03 -12.28
N THR A 437 1.86 12.92 -12.89
CA THR A 437 1.30 14.02 -13.69
C THR A 437 1.71 13.83 -15.14
N MET A 438 0.74 13.97 -16.05
CA MET A 438 1.03 14.09 -17.48
C MET A 438 1.20 15.56 -17.80
N TYR A 439 2.38 15.96 -18.22
CA TYR A 439 2.68 17.30 -18.75
C TYR A 439 2.97 17.22 -20.24
#